data_e149f3b19439678715c0c1f2adc595e9
#
_entry.id   e149f3b19439678715c0c1f2adc595e9
#
_cell.length_a   1.000
_cell.length_b   1.000
_cell.length_c   1.000
_cell.angle_alpha   90.00
_cell.angle_beta   90.00
_cell.angle_gamma   90.00
#
_symmetry.space_group_name_H-M   'P 1'
#
loop_
_entity.id
_entity.type
_entity.pdbx_description
1 polymer ?
#
loop_
_entity_poly.entity_id
_entity_poly.type
_entity_poly.pdbx_seq_one_letter_code
_entity_poly.pdbx_strand_id
1 'polypeptide(L)'
;MSEQKNHTYQGQVGLAHLGAQALLKKLLNTPILLMLVGVWILFIFLNGTFFKTNNLLTLFVVNAFFGVGVIAETFVLMTGGIDLSIGQNLACSSIVSALCMISYQTSAINAMLNPGGKILSIDEISVLPGITKQAMNSALAMTAGGTIIVGLLAAIAVGLLFGLINGIAIGGFRMTPFIVTLGTQLLARGISFVLSNGISISGTPRELTKLSYAYGIFIRPGFVIPWVIVIVVASFLICGVLLGKTTWGRYIALVGSNPQAAAHVGIRVPIVISSVYTFAGLLAGIGGFISIICFGTADVKVGDPLLLPIIGSVILGGVATTGGEGSMTKAALGVLLFATIINGMTLKNLSLSLQQIILGTIIIIGMALLARVSSRRT
;
A
#
# COMPACT_ATOMS: atom_id res chain seq x y z
N MET A 1 -55.76 -18.60 -10.03
CA MET A 1 -54.58 -17.75 -10.39
C MET A 1 -54.03 -16.89 -9.23
N SER A 2 -54.72 -16.76 -8.11
CA SER A 2 -54.34 -15.99 -6.92
C SER A 2 -53.47 -16.77 -5.90
N GLU A 3 -53.65 -18.08 -5.78
CA GLU A 3 -52.89 -18.90 -4.83
C GLU A 3 -51.44 -19.18 -5.25
N GLN A 4 -51.15 -19.32 -6.54
CA GLN A 4 -49.80 -19.53 -7.03
C GLN A 4 -48.88 -18.30 -6.85
N LYS A 5 -49.41 -17.06 -6.85
CA LYS A 5 -48.66 -15.85 -6.59
C LYS A 5 -48.26 -15.71 -5.11
N ASN A 6 -49.06 -16.19 -4.17
CA ASN A 6 -48.75 -16.11 -2.74
C ASN A 6 -47.66 -17.08 -2.31
N HIS A 7 -47.55 -18.27 -2.90
CA HIS A 7 -46.47 -19.23 -2.61
C HIS A 7 -45.11 -18.74 -3.10
N THR A 8 -45.07 -18.03 -4.24
CA THR A 8 -43.79 -17.47 -4.77
C THR A 8 -43.29 -16.30 -3.94
N TYR A 9 -44.17 -15.46 -3.41
CA TYR A 9 -43.79 -14.35 -2.53
C TYR A 9 -43.30 -14.81 -1.15
N GLN A 10 -43.94 -15.82 -0.55
CA GLN A 10 -43.48 -16.40 0.73
C GLN A 10 -42.12 -17.11 0.61
N GLY A 11 -41.84 -17.78 -0.51
CA GLY A 11 -40.54 -18.40 -0.78
C GLY A 11 -39.40 -17.38 -0.95
N GLN A 12 -39.65 -16.24 -1.61
CA GLN A 12 -38.67 -15.18 -1.79
C GLN A 12 -38.35 -14.41 -0.49
N VAL A 13 -39.38 -14.19 0.35
CA VAL A 13 -39.18 -13.54 1.66
C VAL A 13 -38.43 -14.47 2.61
N GLY A 14 -38.68 -15.78 2.57
CA GLY A 14 -37.93 -16.77 3.37
C GLY A 14 -36.46 -16.87 2.98
N LEU A 15 -36.12 -16.85 1.68
CA LEU A 15 -34.74 -16.87 1.18
C LEU A 15 -33.99 -15.58 1.51
N ALA A 16 -34.66 -14.43 1.41
CA ALA A 16 -34.07 -13.14 1.80
C ALA A 16 -33.78 -13.07 3.31
N HIS A 17 -34.69 -13.61 4.13
CA HIS A 17 -34.52 -13.68 5.60
C HIS A 17 -33.38 -14.62 6.02
N LEU A 18 -33.23 -15.78 5.35
CA LEU A 18 -32.13 -16.72 5.56
C LEU A 18 -30.79 -16.11 5.13
N GLY A 19 -30.79 -15.38 4.01
CA GLY A 19 -29.61 -14.63 3.54
C GLY A 19 -29.20 -13.53 4.51
N ALA A 20 -30.14 -12.75 5.03
CA ALA A 20 -29.88 -11.69 6.01
C ALA A 20 -29.36 -12.25 7.34
N GLN A 21 -29.92 -13.34 7.85
CA GLN A 21 -29.44 -14.00 9.07
C GLN A 21 -28.04 -14.60 8.90
N ALA A 22 -27.75 -15.22 7.74
CA ALA A 22 -26.43 -15.74 7.43
C ALA A 22 -25.40 -14.60 7.31
N LEU A 23 -25.76 -13.48 6.68
CA LEU A 23 -24.94 -12.27 6.59
C LEU A 23 -24.69 -11.67 7.97
N LEU A 24 -25.71 -11.52 8.79
CA LEU A 24 -25.61 -11.01 10.15
C LEU A 24 -24.71 -11.90 11.02
N LYS A 25 -24.86 -13.23 10.94
CA LYS A 25 -24.00 -14.19 11.63
C LYS A 25 -22.56 -14.11 11.17
N LYS A 26 -22.32 -13.91 9.86
CA LYS A 26 -20.98 -13.70 9.31
C LYS A 26 -20.37 -12.37 9.75
N LEU A 27 -21.14 -11.29 9.78
CA LEU A 27 -20.73 -9.98 10.31
C LEU A 27 -20.37 -10.07 11.79
N LEU A 28 -21.22 -10.68 12.61
CA LEU A 28 -20.99 -10.83 14.04
C LEU A 28 -19.76 -11.71 14.36
N ASN A 29 -19.46 -12.68 13.49
CA ASN A 29 -18.28 -13.54 13.64
C ASN A 29 -16.97 -12.95 13.07
N THR A 30 -17.04 -11.73 12.47
CA THR A 30 -15.88 -11.07 11.87
C THR A 30 -15.70 -9.70 12.52
N PRO A 31 -14.93 -9.60 13.63
CA PRO A 31 -14.81 -8.35 14.43
C PRO A 31 -14.43 -7.12 13.60
N ILE A 32 -13.56 -7.27 12.61
CA ILE A 32 -13.15 -6.14 11.75
C ILE A 32 -14.30 -5.56 10.92
N LEU A 33 -15.26 -6.39 10.47
CA LEU A 33 -16.42 -5.89 9.74
C LEU A 33 -17.33 -5.06 10.66
N LEU A 34 -17.49 -5.48 11.92
CA LEU A 34 -18.23 -4.71 12.91
C LEU A 34 -17.56 -3.36 13.19
N MET A 35 -16.23 -3.37 13.34
CA MET A 35 -15.46 -2.14 13.52
C MET A 35 -15.60 -1.20 12.32
N LEU A 36 -15.48 -1.74 11.10
CA LEU A 36 -15.62 -0.96 9.86
C LEU A 36 -17.02 -0.33 9.74
N VAL A 37 -18.07 -1.12 9.96
CA VAL A 37 -19.46 -0.63 9.93
C VAL A 37 -19.68 0.42 11.02
N GLY A 38 -19.18 0.19 12.24
CA GLY A 38 -19.27 1.15 13.34
C GLY A 38 -18.59 2.50 13.01
N VAL A 39 -17.40 2.44 12.42
CA VAL A 39 -16.66 3.62 11.96
C VAL A 39 -17.40 4.33 10.81
N TRP A 40 -17.99 3.61 9.87
CA TRP A 40 -18.80 4.20 8.81
C TRP A 40 -20.03 4.90 9.34
N ILE A 41 -20.77 4.27 10.27
CA ILE A 41 -21.93 4.88 10.94
C ILE A 41 -21.49 6.16 11.66
N LEU A 42 -20.38 6.12 12.40
CA LEU A 42 -19.83 7.29 13.08
C LEU A 42 -19.57 8.44 12.11
N PHE A 43 -18.92 8.19 10.97
CA PHE A 43 -18.61 9.23 9.99
C PHE A 43 -19.83 9.72 9.19
N ILE A 44 -20.89 8.92 9.04
CA ILE A 44 -22.17 9.41 8.50
C ILE A 44 -22.70 10.56 9.39
N PHE A 45 -22.69 10.39 10.71
CA PHE A 45 -23.17 11.41 11.63
C PHE A 45 -22.21 12.59 11.79
N LEU A 46 -20.90 12.32 11.76
CA LEU A 46 -19.89 13.35 11.95
C LEU A 46 -19.67 14.23 10.70
N ASN A 47 -19.87 13.68 9.49
CA ASN A 47 -19.55 14.40 8.25
C ASN A 47 -20.41 13.93 7.07
N GLY A 48 -21.42 14.73 6.71
CA GLY A 48 -22.32 14.46 5.59
C GLY A 48 -21.66 14.41 4.20
N THR A 49 -20.36 14.73 4.09
CA THR A 49 -19.61 14.61 2.84
C THR A 49 -18.78 13.34 2.75
N PHE A 50 -18.72 12.53 3.81
CA PHE A 50 -17.88 11.33 3.86
C PHE A 50 -18.17 10.36 2.71
N PHE A 51 -19.45 10.07 2.42
CA PHE A 51 -19.88 9.16 1.35
C PHE A 51 -20.06 9.79 -0.02
N LYS A 52 -19.67 11.08 -0.21
CA LYS A 52 -19.66 11.65 -1.55
C LYS A 52 -18.63 10.92 -2.41
N THR A 53 -18.98 10.67 -3.68
CA THR A 53 -18.16 9.93 -4.65
C THR A 53 -16.71 10.44 -4.71
N ASN A 54 -16.54 11.76 -4.76
CA ASN A 54 -15.20 12.36 -4.81
C ASN A 54 -14.37 12.04 -3.57
N ASN A 55 -14.96 12.04 -2.37
CA ASN A 55 -14.24 11.67 -1.17
C ASN A 55 -13.88 10.19 -1.14
N LEU A 56 -14.79 9.31 -1.58
CA LEU A 56 -14.48 7.88 -1.66
C LEU A 56 -13.33 7.60 -2.65
N LEU A 57 -13.33 8.26 -3.81
CA LEU A 57 -12.20 8.16 -4.74
C LEU A 57 -10.90 8.66 -4.10
N THR A 58 -10.94 9.82 -3.44
CA THR A 58 -9.78 10.37 -2.73
C THR A 58 -9.29 9.42 -1.64
N LEU A 59 -10.20 8.80 -0.87
CA LEU A 59 -9.85 7.81 0.15
C LEU A 59 -9.03 6.66 -0.43
N PHE A 60 -9.47 6.10 -1.55
CA PHE A 60 -8.74 5.00 -2.19
C PHE A 60 -7.44 5.44 -2.84
N VAL A 61 -7.41 6.59 -3.51
CA VAL A 61 -6.21 7.11 -4.18
C VAL A 61 -5.12 7.45 -3.17
N VAL A 62 -5.45 8.28 -2.16
CA VAL A 62 -4.46 8.76 -1.17
C VAL A 62 -3.90 7.61 -0.31
N ASN A 63 -4.66 6.53 -0.11
CA ASN A 63 -4.21 5.37 0.65
C ASN A 63 -3.72 4.20 -0.23
N ALA A 64 -3.55 4.40 -1.53
CA ALA A 64 -3.13 3.35 -2.46
C ALA A 64 -1.75 2.77 -2.10
N PHE A 65 -0.75 3.61 -1.87
CA PHE A 65 0.60 3.20 -1.50
C PHE A 65 0.65 2.51 -0.12
N PHE A 66 -0.17 2.96 0.82
CA PHE A 66 -0.37 2.32 2.11
C PHE A 66 -0.91 0.89 1.95
N GLY A 67 -1.90 0.68 1.07
CA GLY A 67 -2.44 -0.63 0.75
C GLY A 67 -1.37 -1.62 0.27
N VAL A 68 -0.42 -1.17 -0.57
CA VAL A 68 0.70 -2.01 -1.03
C VAL A 68 1.65 -2.36 0.11
N GLY A 69 1.91 -1.42 1.02
CA GLY A 69 2.67 -1.68 2.25
C GLY A 69 2.02 -2.74 3.14
N VAL A 70 0.68 -2.72 3.26
CA VAL A 70 -0.08 -3.74 4.00
C VAL A 70 -0.02 -5.11 3.33
N ILE A 71 -0.03 -5.18 1.98
CA ILE A 71 0.21 -6.43 1.25
C ILE A 71 1.60 -6.98 1.63
N ALA A 72 2.64 -6.15 1.58
CA ALA A 72 4.00 -6.54 1.91
C ALA A 72 4.09 -7.11 3.34
N GLU A 73 3.59 -6.39 4.33
CA GLU A 73 3.59 -6.82 5.73
C GLU A 73 2.76 -8.09 5.95
N THR A 74 1.70 -8.31 5.18
CA THR A 74 0.90 -9.55 5.28
C THR A 74 1.74 -10.79 4.98
N PHE A 75 2.58 -10.76 3.94
CA PHE A 75 3.48 -11.87 3.64
C PHE A 75 4.50 -12.09 4.76
N VAL A 76 5.07 -11.02 5.30
CA VAL A 76 6.04 -11.10 6.39
C VAL A 76 5.40 -11.67 7.64
N LEU A 77 4.25 -11.12 8.06
CA LEU A 77 3.55 -11.58 9.26
C LEU A 77 3.10 -13.04 9.15
N MET A 78 2.74 -13.51 7.94
CA MET A 78 2.43 -14.92 7.69
C MET A 78 3.60 -15.87 7.97
N THR A 79 4.86 -15.41 7.95
CA THR A 79 6.03 -16.21 8.38
C THR A 79 6.31 -16.12 9.89
N GLY A 80 5.52 -15.37 10.65
CA GLY A 80 5.77 -15.08 12.07
C GLY A 80 6.80 -13.99 12.29
N GLY A 81 7.22 -13.26 11.23
CA GLY A 81 8.10 -12.09 11.30
C GLY A 81 7.33 -10.78 11.33
N ILE A 82 8.03 -9.68 11.57
CA ILE A 82 7.52 -8.30 11.44
C ILE A 82 8.58 -7.51 10.67
N ASP A 83 8.16 -6.69 9.71
CA ASP A 83 9.06 -5.80 8.98
C ASP A 83 8.76 -4.33 9.27
N LEU A 84 9.56 -3.76 10.18
CA LEU A 84 9.44 -2.34 10.55
C LEU A 84 9.95 -1.39 9.44
N SER A 85 10.71 -1.92 8.48
CA SER A 85 11.38 -1.09 7.46
C SER A 85 10.47 -0.70 6.30
N ILE A 86 9.33 -1.36 6.07
CA ILE A 86 8.47 -1.19 4.88
C ILE A 86 8.14 0.28 4.62
N GLY A 87 7.73 1.04 5.65
CA GLY A 87 7.38 2.45 5.48
C GLY A 87 8.55 3.32 5.02
N GLN A 88 9.73 3.14 5.62
CA GLN A 88 10.92 3.92 5.25
C GLN A 88 11.57 3.42 3.96
N ASN A 89 11.49 2.13 3.66
CA ASN A 89 11.89 1.58 2.37
C ASN A 89 11.03 2.19 1.24
N LEU A 90 9.71 2.28 1.43
CA LEU A 90 8.78 2.95 0.53
C LEU A 90 9.18 4.42 0.31
N ALA A 91 9.46 5.17 1.39
CA ALA A 91 9.90 6.56 1.31
C ALA A 91 11.24 6.69 0.55
N CYS A 92 12.23 5.86 0.87
CA CYS A 92 13.52 5.86 0.19
C CYS A 92 13.39 5.53 -1.29
N SER A 93 12.57 4.52 -1.62
CA SER A 93 12.29 4.15 -3.01
C SER A 93 11.62 5.29 -3.77
N SER A 94 10.74 6.07 -3.15
CA SER A 94 10.12 7.24 -3.79
C SER A 94 11.14 8.34 -4.05
N ILE A 95 12.02 8.66 -3.10
CA ILE A 95 13.06 9.68 -3.24
C ILE A 95 14.01 9.32 -4.39
N VAL A 96 14.57 8.10 -4.39
CA VAL A 96 15.49 7.67 -5.46
C VAL A 96 14.79 7.64 -6.81
N SER A 97 13.55 7.16 -6.85
CA SER A 97 12.73 7.16 -8.07
C SER A 97 12.57 8.57 -8.64
N ALA A 98 12.20 9.55 -7.81
CA ALA A 98 12.03 10.95 -8.26
C ALA A 98 13.34 11.55 -8.76
N LEU A 99 14.45 11.34 -8.06
CA LEU A 99 15.78 11.81 -8.49
C LEU A 99 16.18 11.21 -9.84
N CYS A 100 15.99 9.90 -10.03
CA CYS A 100 16.29 9.24 -11.29
C CYS A 100 15.38 9.74 -12.43
N MET A 101 14.09 9.98 -12.16
CA MET A 101 13.17 10.57 -13.13
C MET A 101 13.63 11.95 -13.58
N ILE A 102 13.94 12.83 -12.64
CA ILE A 102 14.37 14.21 -12.92
C ILE A 102 15.68 14.21 -13.70
N SER A 103 16.66 13.42 -13.27
CA SER A 103 17.97 13.30 -13.94
C SER A 103 17.83 12.80 -15.36
N TYR A 104 17.05 11.74 -15.60
CA TYR A 104 16.81 11.20 -16.94
C TYR A 104 16.09 12.22 -17.83
N GLN A 105 15.02 12.84 -17.33
CA GLN A 105 14.23 13.81 -18.09
C GLN A 105 15.05 15.03 -18.47
N THR A 106 15.85 15.56 -17.54
CA THR A 106 16.77 16.67 -17.77
C THR A 106 17.77 16.32 -18.85
N SER A 107 18.40 15.15 -18.78
CA SER A 107 19.38 14.69 -19.77
C SER A 107 18.75 14.52 -21.16
N ALA A 108 17.58 13.92 -21.23
CA ALA A 108 16.88 13.70 -22.50
C ALA A 108 16.41 15.00 -23.15
N ILE A 109 15.93 15.96 -22.38
CA ILE A 109 15.52 17.29 -22.88
C ILE A 109 16.74 18.10 -23.35
N ASN A 110 17.87 18.05 -22.63
CA ASN A 110 19.12 18.65 -23.08
C ASN A 110 19.57 18.08 -24.45
N ALA A 111 19.51 16.77 -24.61
CA ALA A 111 19.87 16.14 -25.90
C ALA A 111 18.97 16.59 -27.07
N MET A 112 17.70 16.90 -26.80
CA MET A 112 16.73 17.34 -27.81
C MET A 112 16.82 18.83 -28.12
N LEU A 113 16.90 19.68 -27.09
CA LEU A 113 16.73 21.14 -27.21
C LEU A 113 18.04 21.94 -27.09
N ASN A 114 19.10 21.33 -26.55
CA ASN A 114 20.41 21.93 -26.36
C ASN A 114 21.54 20.97 -26.76
N PRO A 115 21.53 20.40 -28.00
CA PRO A 115 22.50 19.41 -28.43
C PRO A 115 23.92 19.98 -28.43
N GLY A 116 24.87 19.31 -27.79
CA GLY A 116 26.27 19.72 -27.69
C GLY A 116 26.54 20.88 -26.73
N GLY A 117 25.53 21.44 -26.07
CA GLY A 117 25.67 22.44 -25.02
C GLY A 117 26.02 21.84 -23.65
N LYS A 118 26.27 22.74 -22.68
CA LYS A 118 26.38 22.33 -21.27
C LYS A 118 25.05 21.79 -20.79
N ILE A 119 25.06 20.76 -19.94
CA ILE A 119 23.83 20.25 -19.31
C ILE A 119 23.24 21.33 -18.40
N LEU A 120 22.06 21.76 -18.75
CA LEU A 120 21.28 22.80 -18.04
C LEU A 120 20.07 22.15 -17.36
N SER A 121 19.55 22.78 -16.31
CA SER A 121 18.28 22.40 -15.71
C SER A 121 17.12 22.67 -16.69
N ILE A 122 15.96 22.07 -16.46
CA ILE A 122 14.76 22.25 -17.31
C ILE A 122 14.36 23.74 -17.34
N ASP A 123 14.48 24.43 -16.20
CA ASP A 123 14.17 25.86 -16.11
C ASP A 123 15.15 26.72 -16.93
N GLU A 124 16.43 26.44 -16.86
CA GLU A 124 17.46 27.11 -17.66
C GLU A 124 17.27 26.91 -19.16
N ILE A 125 16.94 25.67 -19.60
CA ILE A 125 16.62 25.39 -21.00
C ILE A 125 15.39 26.16 -21.45
N SER A 126 14.39 26.30 -20.61
CA SER A 126 13.12 26.96 -20.97
C SER A 126 13.25 28.43 -21.30
N VAL A 127 14.34 29.07 -20.86
CA VAL A 127 14.63 30.49 -21.12
C VAL A 127 15.69 30.70 -22.22
N LEU A 128 16.21 29.63 -22.83
CA LEU A 128 17.18 29.77 -23.91
C LEU A 128 16.55 30.46 -25.14
N PRO A 129 17.31 31.31 -25.85
CA PRO A 129 16.85 31.91 -27.10
C PRO A 129 16.45 30.83 -28.11
N GLY A 130 15.28 30.99 -28.72
CA GLY A 130 14.76 30.07 -29.71
C GLY A 130 13.94 28.88 -29.16
N ILE A 131 13.93 28.65 -27.86
CA ILE A 131 13.08 27.62 -27.24
C ILE A 131 11.70 28.21 -26.97
N THR A 132 10.70 27.69 -27.66
CA THR A 132 9.29 28.05 -27.45
C THR A 132 8.66 27.18 -26.36
N LYS A 133 7.61 27.70 -25.69
CA LYS A 133 6.81 26.91 -24.73
C LYS A 133 6.27 25.61 -25.38
N GLN A 134 5.94 25.66 -26.68
CA GLN A 134 5.44 24.50 -27.41
C GLN A 134 6.54 23.44 -27.58
N ALA A 135 7.77 23.84 -27.96
CA ALA A 135 8.91 22.95 -28.07
C ALA A 135 9.22 22.26 -26.74
N MET A 136 9.24 23.02 -25.64
CA MET A 136 9.44 22.50 -24.30
C MET A 136 8.35 21.49 -23.91
N ASN A 137 7.08 21.83 -24.10
CA ASN A 137 5.97 20.92 -23.79
C ASN A 137 6.02 19.63 -24.62
N SER A 138 6.42 19.73 -25.89
CA SER A 138 6.58 18.55 -26.76
C SER A 138 7.72 17.68 -26.27
N ALA A 139 8.87 18.24 -25.89
CA ALA A 139 10.01 17.49 -25.35
C ALA A 139 9.67 16.81 -24.01
N LEU A 140 8.95 17.50 -23.11
CA LEU A 140 8.46 16.91 -21.86
C LEU A 140 7.52 15.74 -22.11
N ALA A 141 6.59 15.85 -23.06
CA ALA A 141 5.67 14.77 -23.41
C ALA A 141 6.39 13.57 -24.05
N MET A 142 7.35 13.82 -24.96
CA MET A 142 8.12 12.77 -25.62
C MET A 142 9.00 11.97 -24.64
N THR A 143 9.55 12.63 -23.61
CA THR A 143 10.42 12.00 -22.63
C THR A 143 9.66 11.34 -21.48
N ALA A 144 8.37 11.66 -21.29
CA ALA A 144 7.59 11.23 -20.10
C ALA A 144 7.55 9.71 -19.93
N GLY A 145 7.34 8.94 -21.02
CA GLY A 145 7.28 7.47 -20.97
C GLY A 145 8.58 6.84 -20.47
N GLY A 146 9.72 7.25 -21.01
CA GLY A 146 11.04 6.79 -20.56
C GLY A 146 11.33 7.20 -19.11
N THR A 147 10.98 8.42 -18.74
CA THR A 147 11.13 8.95 -17.37
C THR A 147 10.34 8.11 -16.36
N ILE A 148 9.09 7.76 -16.66
CA ILE A 148 8.23 6.93 -15.82
C ILE A 148 8.82 5.53 -15.63
N ILE A 149 9.32 4.91 -16.70
CA ILE A 149 9.94 3.58 -16.64
C ILE A 149 11.21 3.61 -15.78
N VAL A 150 12.09 4.60 -15.99
CA VAL A 150 13.31 4.76 -15.19
C VAL A 150 12.97 4.93 -13.71
N GLY A 151 11.98 5.77 -13.37
CA GLY A 151 11.52 5.95 -12.00
C GLY A 151 10.99 4.66 -11.38
N LEU A 152 10.16 3.90 -12.11
CA LEU A 152 9.64 2.62 -11.63
C LEU A 152 10.76 1.60 -11.37
N LEU A 153 11.69 1.46 -12.31
CA LEU A 153 12.82 0.53 -12.16
C LEU A 153 13.73 0.93 -11.00
N ALA A 154 13.98 2.22 -10.82
CA ALA A 154 14.76 2.74 -9.69
C ALA A 154 14.07 2.44 -8.35
N ALA A 155 12.76 2.68 -8.24
CA ALA A 155 11.97 2.36 -7.04
C ALA A 155 12.03 0.86 -6.71
N ILE A 156 11.83 0.00 -7.72
CA ILE A 156 11.90 -1.46 -7.57
C ILE A 156 13.31 -1.88 -7.12
N ALA A 157 14.35 -1.33 -7.72
CA ALA A 157 15.74 -1.67 -7.38
C ALA A 157 16.07 -1.35 -5.92
N VAL A 158 15.67 -0.17 -5.43
CA VAL A 158 15.86 0.22 -4.03
C VAL A 158 15.05 -0.67 -3.10
N GLY A 159 13.78 -0.88 -3.43
CA GLY A 159 12.91 -1.77 -2.64
C GLY A 159 13.47 -3.17 -2.52
N LEU A 160 13.90 -3.77 -3.64
CA LEU A 160 14.55 -5.08 -3.66
C LEU A 160 15.86 -5.10 -2.86
N LEU A 161 16.68 -4.05 -2.94
CA LEU A 161 17.93 -3.98 -2.21
C LEU A 161 17.70 -4.09 -0.69
N PHE A 162 16.79 -3.30 -0.12
CA PHE A 162 16.46 -3.39 1.30
C PHE A 162 15.78 -4.72 1.64
N GLY A 163 14.91 -5.22 0.78
CA GLY A 163 14.27 -6.53 0.94
C GLY A 163 15.28 -7.68 0.93
N LEU A 164 16.29 -7.63 0.07
CA LEU A 164 17.38 -8.61 0.02
C LEU A 164 18.27 -8.53 1.28
N ILE A 165 18.61 -7.33 1.74
CA ILE A 165 19.38 -7.14 2.99
C ILE A 165 18.62 -7.80 4.15
N ASN A 166 17.32 -7.49 4.32
CA ASN A 166 16.49 -8.09 5.35
C ASN A 166 16.38 -9.62 5.17
N GLY A 167 16.13 -10.07 3.93
CA GLY A 167 15.97 -11.48 3.61
C GLY A 167 17.23 -12.30 3.92
N ILE A 168 18.40 -11.81 3.54
CA ILE A 168 19.69 -12.48 3.81
C ILE A 168 20.00 -12.48 5.31
N ALA A 169 19.81 -11.33 5.97
CA ALA A 169 20.11 -11.21 7.40
C ALA A 169 19.19 -12.12 8.24
N ILE A 170 17.89 -12.10 7.96
CA ILE A 170 16.89 -12.85 8.75
C ILE A 170 16.86 -14.33 8.35
N GLY A 171 16.72 -14.62 7.06
CA GLY A 171 16.62 -16.00 6.57
C GLY A 171 17.96 -16.71 6.51
N GLY A 172 19.02 -16.03 6.02
CA GLY A 172 20.36 -16.60 5.86
C GLY A 172 21.13 -16.68 7.19
N PHE A 173 21.29 -15.55 7.87
CA PHE A 173 22.05 -15.48 9.14
C PHE A 173 21.20 -15.75 10.38
N ARG A 174 19.88 -16.00 10.22
CA ARG A 174 18.95 -16.28 11.32
C ARG A 174 18.90 -15.18 12.38
N MET A 175 19.10 -13.94 11.96
CA MET A 175 19.02 -12.77 12.86
C MET A 175 17.55 -12.50 13.22
N THR A 176 17.34 -11.88 14.38
CA THR A 176 16.01 -11.49 14.84
C THR A 176 15.37 -10.46 13.89
N PRO A 177 14.18 -10.71 13.33
CA PRO A 177 13.52 -9.80 12.39
C PRO A 177 13.41 -8.36 12.88
N PHE A 178 12.99 -8.18 14.14
CA PHE A 178 12.81 -6.88 14.76
C PHE A 178 14.08 -6.01 14.70
N ILE A 179 15.26 -6.58 15.05
CA ILE A 179 16.52 -5.82 15.08
C ILE A 179 16.98 -5.46 13.67
N VAL A 180 16.89 -6.41 12.73
CA VAL A 180 17.32 -6.20 11.34
C VAL A 180 16.45 -5.15 10.68
N THR A 181 15.12 -5.27 10.77
CA THR A 181 14.20 -4.35 10.11
C THR A 181 14.19 -2.96 10.75
N LEU A 182 14.43 -2.86 12.05
CA LEU A 182 14.66 -1.57 12.71
C LEU A 182 15.95 -0.90 12.21
N GLY A 183 17.03 -1.68 12.06
CA GLY A 183 18.28 -1.18 11.50
C GLY A 183 18.13 -0.70 10.06
N THR A 184 17.47 -1.48 9.20
CA THR A 184 17.23 -1.10 7.80
C THR A 184 16.22 0.04 7.67
N GLN A 185 15.26 0.17 8.58
CA GLN A 185 14.39 1.34 8.68
C GLN A 185 15.21 2.62 8.88
N LEU A 186 16.14 2.62 9.83
CA LEU A 186 17.00 3.77 10.09
C LEU A 186 17.93 4.07 8.91
N LEU A 187 18.49 3.04 8.27
CA LEU A 187 19.31 3.19 7.08
C LEU A 187 18.52 3.83 5.93
N ALA A 188 17.33 3.29 5.61
CA ALA A 188 16.48 3.82 4.55
C ALA A 188 16.10 5.28 4.82
N ARG A 189 15.73 5.60 6.06
CA ARG A 189 15.42 6.96 6.49
C ARG A 189 16.63 7.90 6.32
N GLY A 190 17.80 7.50 6.85
CA GLY A 190 19.02 8.29 6.76
C GLY A 190 19.42 8.57 5.31
N ILE A 191 19.41 7.56 4.45
CA ILE A 191 19.69 7.71 3.01
C ILE A 191 18.70 8.68 2.35
N SER A 192 17.40 8.56 2.66
CA SER A 192 16.36 9.46 2.14
C SER A 192 16.65 10.92 2.50
N PHE A 193 17.01 11.19 3.76
CA PHE A 193 17.33 12.54 4.24
C PHE A 193 18.58 13.10 3.58
N VAL A 194 19.64 12.31 3.43
CA VAL A 194 20.88 12.73 2.76
C VAL A 194 20.63 13.05 1.29
N LEU A 195 19.90 12.19 0.55
CA LEU A 195 19.64 12.37 -0.86
C LEU A 195 18.69 13.54 -1.16
N SER A 196 17.74 13.82 -0.28
CA SER A 196 16.73 14.87 -0.46
C SER A 196 17.09 16.18 0.25
N ASN A 197 18.17 16.24 1.02
CA ASN A 197 18.46 17.33 1.96
C ASN A 197 17.28 17.61 2.93
N GLY A 198 16.48 16.59 3.24
CA GLY A 198 15.34 16.68 4.14
C GLY A 198 14.11 17.40 3.56
N ILE A 199 14.10 17.71 2.27
CA ILE A 199 12.98 18.37 1.56
C ILE A 199 12.28 17.41 0.60
N SER A 200 11.02 17.71 0.29
CA SER A 200 10.26 16.95 -0.73
C SER A 200 10.80 17.26 -2.13
N ILE A 201 10.95 16.22 -2.95
CA ILE A 201 11.40 16.33 -4.33
C ILE A 201 10.18 16.46 -5.24
N SER A 202 10.10 17.59 -5.96
CA SER A 202 9.09 17.90 -6.96
C SER A 202 9.69 17.90 -8.37
N GLY A 203 8.84 17.99 -9.39
CA GLY A 203 9.29 18.03 -10.80
C GLY A 203 9.17 16.68 -11.50
N THR A 204 8.44 15.72 -10.93
CA THR A 204 8.07 14.47 -11.61
C THR A 204 7.09 14.72 -12.76
N PRO A 205 7.06 13.87 -13.80
CA PRO A 205 6.19 14.07 -14.95
C PRO A 205 4.71 14.20 -14.58
N ARG A 206 4.04 15.21 -15.11
CA ARG A 206 2.59 15.44 -14.87
C ARG A 206 1.73 14.28 -15.36
N GLU A 207 2.17 13.57 -16.39
CA GLU A 207 1.53 12.37 -16.93
C GLU A 207 1.40 11.28 -15.88
N LEU A 208 2.37 11.18 -14.97
CA LEU A 208 2.36 10.21 -13.87
C LEU A 208 1.22 10.51 -12.89
N THR A 209 1.05 11.76 -12.48
CA THR A 209 -0.02 12.13 -11.54
C THR A 209 -1.42 12.01 -12.14
N LYS A 210 -1.56 12.10 -13.47
CA LYS A 210 -2.85 11.87 -14.14
C LYS A 210 -3.40 10.45 -13.93
N LEU A 211 -2.54 9.47 -13.59
CA LEU A 211 -2.95 8.11 -13.23
C LEU A 211 -3.75 8.06 -11.92
N SER A 212 -3.64 9.09 -11.08
CA SER A 212 -4.37 9.18 -9.81
C SER A 212 -5.71 9.92 -9.89
N TYR A 213 -5.97 10.70 -10.95
CA TYR A 213 -7.22 11.47 -11.04
C TYR A 213 -7.84 11.58 -12.45
N ALA A 214 -7.05 11.51 -13.52
CA ALA A 214 -7.54 11.77 -14.88
C ALA A 214 -7.64 10.50 -15.75
N TYR A 215 -6.66 9.59 -15.62
CA TYR A 215 -6.61 8.38 -16.41
C TYR A 215 -7.11 7.18 -15.61
N GLY A 216 -8.04 6.41 -16.21
CA GLY A 216 -8.63 5.27 -15.53
C GLY A 216 -9.70 4.58 -16.37
N ILE A 217 -10.50 3.74 -15.71
CA ILE A 217 -11.65 3.08 -16.32
C ILE A 217 -12.82 4.05 -16.33
N PHE A 218 -13.26 4.42 -17.52
CA PHE A 218 -14.43 5.28 -17.71
C PHE A 218 -15.71 4.49 -17.45
N ILE A 219 -16.51 4.94 -16.49
CA ILE A 219 -17.77 4.31 -16.13
C ILE A 219 -18.96 5.09 -16.71
N ARG A 220 -18.96 6.43 -16.55
CA ARG A 220 -19.99 7.33 -17.04
C ARG A 220 -19.45 8.76 -17.13
N PRO A 221 -20.11 9.70 -17.83
CA PRO A 221 -19.73 11.12 -17.83
C PRO A 221 -19.51 11.66 -16.42
N GLY A 222 -18.30 12.17 -16.17
CA GLY A 222 -17.90 12.71 -14.87
C GLY A 222 -17.49 11.67 -13.80
N PHE A 223 -17.40 10.37 -14.15
CA PHE A 223 -16.95 9.33 -13.23
C PHE A 223 -15.92 8.39 -13.87
N VAL A 224 -14.69 8.50 -13.40
CA VAL A 224 -13.55 7.68 -13.81
C VAL A 224 -12.99 6.99 -12.57
N ILE A 225 -12.72 5.69 -12.64
CA ILE A 225 -11.94 4.98 -11.63
C ILE A 225 -10.47 5.12 -11.99
N PRO A 226 -9.66 5.87 -11.21
CA PRO A 226 -8.24 6.08 -11.52
C PRO A 226 -7.43 4.79 -11.62
N TRP A 227 -6.45 4.75 -12.53
CA TRP A 227 -5.60 3.57 -12.70
C TRP A 227 -4.89 3.15 -11.41
N VAL A 228 -4.53 4.09 -10.54
CA VAL A 228 -3.88 3.77 -9.27
C VAL A 228 -4.74 2.86 -8.39
N ILE A 229 -6.07 3.05 -8.38
CA ILE A 229 -7.00 2.18 -7.65
C ILE A 229 -7.00 0.77 -8.26
N VAL A 230 -7.06 0.70 -9.60
CA VAL A 230 -7.06 -0.56 -10.35
C VAL A 230 -5.77 -1.35 -10.07
N ILE A 231 -4.62 -0.67 -10.08
CA ILE A 231 -3.30 -1.26 -9.80
C ILE A 231 -3.29 -1.87 -8.38
N VAL A 232 -3.77 -1.15 -7.38
CA VAL A 232 -3.77 -1.64 -5.99
C VAL A 232 -4.75 -2.80 -5.80
N VAL A 233 -5.96 -2.71 -6.35
CA VAL A 233 -6.92 -3.82 -6.30
C VAL A 233 -6.35 -5.05 -7.01
N ALA A 234 -5.76 -4.89 -8.18
CA ALA A 234 -5.08 -5.97 -8.90
C ALA A 234 -3.93 -6.57 -8.07
N SER A 235 -3.15 -5.74 -7.38
CA SER A 235 -2.08 -6.19 -6.47
C SER A 235 -2.62 -7.05 -5.33
N PHE A 236 -3.75 -6.66 -4.69
CA PHE A 236 -4.41 -7.49 -3.69
C PHE A 236 -4.90 -8.83 -4.25
N LEU A 237 -5.47 -8.82 -5.46
CA LEU A 237 -5.96 -10.05 -6.10
C LEU A 237 -4.80 -10.98 -6.48
N ILE A 238 -3.75 -10.46 -7.13
CA ILE A 238 -2.56 -11.23 -7.53
C ILE A 238 -1.88 -11.80 -6.29
N CYS A 239 -1.62 -10.98 -5.28
CA CYS A 239 -0.99 -11.41 -4.03
C CYS A 239 -1.89 -12.36 -3.24
N GLY A 240 -3.21 -12.21 -3.33
CA GLY A 240 -4.18 -13.16 -2.76
C GLY A 240 -4.10 -14.53 -3.41
N VAL A 241 -3.94 -14.59 -4.74
CA VAL A 241 -3.71 -15.84 -5.47
C VAL A 241 -2.33 -16.42 -5.13
N LEU A 242 -1.29 -15.59 -5.09
CA LEU A 242 0.07 -16.03 -4.70
C LEU A 242 0.07 -16.66 -3.31
N LEU A 243 -0.55 -16.01 -2.33
CA LEU A 243 -0.59 -16.50 -0.95
C LEU A 243 -1.50 -17.73 -0.80
N GLY A 244 -2.70 -17.70 -1.42
CA GLY A 244 -3.73 -18.72 -1.18
C GLY A 244 -3.66 -19.94 -2.09
N LYS A 245 -3.10 -19.83 -3.30
CA LYS A 245 -3.20 -20.91 -4.30
C LYS A 245 -1.86 -21.47 -4.78
N THR A 246 -0.72 -20.82 -4.48
CA THR A 246 0.60 -21.31 -4.93
C THR A 246 1.29 -22.22 -3.92
N THR A 247 2.29 -22.96 -4.37
CA THR A 247 3.17 -23.76 -3.49
C THR A 247 3.97 -22.84 -2.57
N TRP A 248 4.40 -21.67 -3.05
CA TRP A 248 5.12 -20.69 -2.26
C TRP A 248 4.27 -20.16 -1.09
N GLY A 249 3.01 -19.81 -1.34
CA GLY A 249 2.08 -19.39 -0.27
C GLY A 249 1.83 -20.48 0.77
N ARG A 250 1.75 -21.76 0.34
CA ARG A 250 1.66 -22.90 1.27
C ARG A 250 2.91 -23.05 2.13
N TYR A 251 4.10 -22.86 1.54
CA TYR A 251 5.36 -22.91 2.30
C TYR A 251 5.45 -21.78 3.33
N ILE A 252 5.00 -20.57 2.97
CA ILE A 252 4.90 -19.42 3.90
C ILE A 252 4.03 -19.80 5.10
N ALA A 253 2.84 -20.34 4.87
CA ALA A 253 1.92 -20.73 5.94
C ALA A 253 2.50 -21.85 6.83
N LEU A 254 3.13 -22.87 6.24
CA LEU A 254 3.77 -23.96 6.98
C LEU A 254 4.95 -23.49 7.81
N VAL A 255 5.83 -22.64 7.24
CA VAL A 255 6.97 -22.06 7.95
C VAL A 255 6.49 -21.18 9.11
N GLY A 256 5.44 -20.37 8.90
CA GLY A 256 4.89 -19.53 9.94
C GLY A 256 4.22 -20.31 11.06
N SER A 257 3.52 -21.41 10.75
CA SER A 257 2.87 -22.23 11.77
C SER A 257 3.88 -23.00 12.64
N ASN A 258 4.89 -23.62 12.03
CA ASN A 258 5.95 -24.34 12.74
C ASN A 258 7.19 -24.51 11.85
N PRO A 259 8.21 -23.66 12.00
CA PRO A 259 9.44 -23.75 11.20
C PRO A 259 10.17 -25.09 11.32
N GLN A 260 10.15 -25.71 12.51
CA GLN A 260 10.83 -26.99 12.74
C GLN A 260 10.10 -28.12 11.99
N ALA A 261 8.78 -28.21 12.11
CA ALA A 261 7.98 -29.20 11.37
C ALA A 261 8.12 -28.99 9.85
N ALA A 262 8.13 -27.74 9.38
CA ALA A 262 8.36 -27.44 7.96
C ALA A 262 9.73 -27.95 7.47
N ALA A 263 10.78 -27.79 8.28
CA ALA A 263 12.10 -28.31 7.96
C ALA A 263 12.13 -29.84 7.89
N HIS A 264 11.42 -30.52 8.78
CA HIS A 264 11.36 -32.00 8.79
C HIS A 264 10.70 -32.59 7.53
N VAL A 265 9.78 -31.87 6.90
CA VAL A 265 9.17 -32.30 5.62
C VAL A 265 9.95 -31.76 4.39
N GLY A 266 11.19 -31.32 4.59
CA GLY A 266 12.11 -30.93 3.52
C GLY A 266 11.99 -29.48 3.00
N ILE A 267 11.21 -28.60 3.66
CA ILE A 267 11.10 -27.20 3.27
C ILE A 267 12.36 -26.44 3.73
N ARG A 268 13.00 -25.73 2.80
CA ARG A 268 14.16 -24.87 3.09
C ARG A 268 13.70 -23.57 3.74
N VAL A 269 13.43 -23.60 5.05
CA VAL A 269 12.92 -22.46 5.85
C VAL A 269 13.72 -21.16 5.60
N PRO A 270 15.07 -21.14 5.59
CA PRO A 270 15.83 -19.92 5.31
C PRO A 270 15.49 -19.27 3.96
N ILE A 271 15.34 -20.09 2.91
CA ILE A 271 15.02 -19.61 1.57
C ILE A 271 13.60 -19.02 1.52
N VAL A 272 12.63 -19.65 2.18
CA VAL A 272 11.26 -19.16 2.25
C VAL A 272 11.24 -17.79 2.94
N ILE A 273 11.87 -17.65 4.11
CA ILE A 273 11.96 -16.40 4.85
C ILE A 273 12.65 -15.33 4.00
N SER A 274 13.84 -15.61 3.43
CA SER A 274 14.57 -14.65 2.59
C SER A 274 13.73 -14.18 1.40
N SER A 275 13.02 -15.11 0.73
CA SER A 275 12.16 -14.77 -0.41
C SER A 275 10.99 -13.87 -0.02
N VAL A 276 10.42 -14.04 1.17
CA VAL A 276 9.31 -13.23 1.68
C VAL A 276 9.76 -11.79 1.95
N TYR A 277 10.88 -11.59 2.65
CA TYR A 277 11.39 -10.25 2.90
C TYR A 277 11.84 -9.55 1.62
N THR A 278 12.44 -10.29 0.67
CA THR A 278 12.80 -9.76 -0.65
C THR A 278 11.56 -9.32 -1.42
N PHE A 279 10.50 -10.12 -1.39
CA PHE A 279 9.22 -9.78 -2.03
C PHE A 279 8.53 -8.60 -1.34
N ALA A 280 8.59 -8.53 -0.01
CA ALA A 280 8.08 -7.39 0.74
C ALA A 280 8.82 -6.09 0.36
N GLY A 281 10.14 -6.16 0.19
CA GLY A 281 10.93 -5.05 -0.32
C GLY A 281 10.56 -4.62 -1.73
N LEU A 282 10.33 -5.58 -2.65
CA LEU A 282 9.80 -5.28 -3.99
C LEU A 282 8.49 -4.48 -3.91
N LEU A 283 7.55 -4.95 -3.08
CA LEU A 283 6.26 -4.27 -2.90
C LEU A 283 6.43 -2.89 -2.27
N ALA A 284 7.34 -2.72 -1.31
CA ALA A 284 7.68 -1.41 -0.75
C ALA A 284 8.21 -0.47 -1.83
N GLY A 285 9.06 -0.95 -2.74
CA GLY A 285 9.51 -0.19 -3.91
C GLY A 285 8.36 0.27 -4.81
N ILE A 286 7.46 -0.65 -5.17
CA ILE A 286 6.25 -0.34 -5.95
C ILE A 286 5.38 0.67 -5.19
N GLY A 287 5.19 0.49 -3.87
CA GLY A 287 4.46 1.44 -3.02
C GLY A 287 5.07 2.84 -3.04
N GLY A 288 6.41 2.94 -3.02
CA GLY A 288 7.15 4.20 -3.15
C GLY A 288 6.88 4.91 -4.48
N PHE A 289 6.87 4.17 -5.58
CA PHE A 289 6.49 4.73 -6.88
C PHE A 289 5.02 5.17 -6.92
N ILE A 290 4.11 4.37 -6.36
CA ILE A 290 2.68 4.73 -6.25
C ILE A 290 2.48 6.00 -5.41
N SER A 291 3.28 6.23 -4.36
CA SER A 291 3.18 7.46 -3.57
C SER A 291 3.44 8.71 -4.42
N ILE A 292 4.38 8.64 -5.39
CA ILE A 292 4.62 9.74 -6.34
C ILE A 292 3.41 9.92 -7.28
N ILE A 293 2.77 8.83 -7.73
CA ILE A 293 1.54 8.91 -8.52
C ILE A 293 0.45 9.66 -7.74
N CYS A 294 0.30 9.37 -6.45
CA CYS A 294 -0.75 9.95 -5.61
C CYS A 294 -0.52 11.43 -5.30
N PHE A 295 0.73 11.82 -5.01
CA PHE A 295 1.06 13.15 -4.49
C PHE A 295 1.77 14.07 -5.49
N GLY A 296 2.31 13.55 -6.58
CA GLY A 296 3.11 14.31 -7.57
C GLY A 296 4.50 14.70 -7.08
N THR A 297 4.87 14.28 -5.87
CA THR A 297 6.15 14.58 -5.21
C THR A 297 6.61 13.37 -4.43
N ALA A 298 7.93 13.24 -4.23
CA ALA A 298 8.50 12.30 -3.29
C ALA A 298 8.81 13.01 -1.98
N ASP A 299 8.27 12.53 -0.88
CA ASP A 299 8.46 13.12 0.45
C ASP A 299 9.18 12.11 1.36
N VAL A 300 10.28 12.57 1.95
CA VAL A 300 11.10 11.79 2.90
C VAL A 300 10.32 11.40 4.15
N LYS A 301 9.28 12.16 4.51
CA LYS A 301 8.45 11.94 5.70
C LYS A 301 7.25 11.04 5.45
N VAL A 302 7.00 10.63 4.20
CA VAL A 302 5.81 9.82 3.86
C VAL A 302 5.80 8.48 4.59
N GLY A 303 6.96 7.93 4.92
CA GLY A 303 7.10 6.66 5.64
C GLY A 303 6.87 6.75 7.17
N ASP A 304 7.08 7.93 7.78
CA ASP A 304 7.01 8.10 9.23
C ASP A 304 5.66 7.68 9.87
N PRO A 305 4.50 8.08 9.32
CA PRO A 305 3.21 7.74 9.90
C PRO A 305 2.71 6.34 9.53
N LEU A 306 3.42 5.60 8.65
CA LEU A 306 2.89 4.36 8.06
C LEU A 306 3.12 3.11 8.91
N LEU A 307 4.15 3.08 9.75
CA LEU A 307 4.59 1.89 10.47
C LEU A 307 3.44 1.23 11.24
N LEU A 308 2.85 1.96 12.18
CA LEU A 308 1.78 1.42 13.03
C LEU A 308 0.49 1.13 12.26
N PRO A 309 0.01 1.99 11.34
CA PRO A 309 -1.13 1.68 10.50
C PRO A 309 -0.95 0.44 9.61
N ILE A 310 0.24 0.21 9.03
CA ILE A 310 0.52 -0.98 8.21
C ILE A 310 0.37 -2.24 9.07
N ILE A 311 1.12 -2.33 10.18
CA ILE A 311 1.08 -3.48 11.08
C ILE A 311 -0.33 -3.64 11.67
N GLY A 312 -0.93 -2.54 12.15
CA GLY A 312 -2.28 -2.53 12.72
C GLY A 312 -3.34 -3.03 11.73
N SER A 313 -3.25 -2.65 10.45
CA SER A 313 -4.18 -3.14 9.42
C SER A 313 -4.09 -4.64 9.22
N VAL A 314 -2.89 -5.21 9.19
CA VAL A 314 -2.70 -6.65 9.01
C VAL A 314 -3.25 -7.42 10.21
N ILE A 315 -2.92 -6.97 11.43
CA ILE A 315 -3.31 -7.66 12.67
C ILE A 315 -4.81 -7.51 12.94
N LEU A 316 -5.34 -6.28 12.91
CA LEU A 316 -6.78 -6.05 13.10
C LEU A 316 -7.60 -6.65 11.97
N GLY A 317 -7.02 -6.80 10.77
CA GLY A 317 -7.57 -7.56 9.67
C GLY A 317 -7.81 -9.04 10.03
N GLY A 318 -7.06 -9.57 11.00
CA GLY A 318 -7.16 -10.94 11.48
C GLY A 318 -6.12 -11.89 10.88
N VAL A 319 -4.97 -11.37 10.48
CA VAL A 319 -3.77 -12.15 10.22
C VAL A 319 -3.09 -12.45 11.56
N ALA A 320 -2.75 -13.71 11.81
CA ALA A 320 -2.17 -14.12 13.08
C ALA A 320 -0.75 -13.57 13.25
N THR A 321 -0.48 -12.96 14.41
CA THR A 321 0.86 -12.44 14.75
C THR A 321 1.88 -13.56 14.99
N THR A 322 1.40 -14.76 15.28
CA THR A 322 2.23 -15.98 15.43
C THR A 322 2.64 -16.60 14.10
N GLY A 323 2.10 -16.10 12.99
CA GLY A 323 2.31 -16.69 11.66
C GLY A 323 1.37 -17.83 11.32
N GLY A 324 1.45 -18.31 10.08
CA GLY A 324 0.72 -19.48 9.57
C GLY A 324 -0.73 -19.22 9.15
N GLU A 325 -1.42 -18.27 9.75
CA GLU A 325 -2.84 -18.00 9.50
C GLU A 325 -3.08 -16.58 9.04
N GLY A 326 -3.72 -16.42 7.89
CA GLY A 326 -4.07 -15.10 7.34
C GLY A 326 -4.62 -15.20 5.92
N SER A 327 -5.08 -14.07 5.40
CA SER A 327 -5.44 -13.94 3.98
C SER A 327 -5.38 -12.49 3.53
N MET A 328 -5.18 -12.28 2.22
CA MET A 328 -5.20 -10.93 1.63
C MET A 328 -6.56 -10.24 1.78
N THR A 329 -7.66 -10.98 1.80
CA THR A 329 -8.99 -10.41 2.05
C THR A 329 -9.08 -9.80 3.45
N LYS A 330 -8.53 -10.47 4.47
CA LYS A 330 -8.46 -9.96 5.84
C LYS A 330 -7.62 -8.69 5.91
N ALA A 331 -6.45 -8.69 5.27
CA ALA A 331 -5.57 -7.52 5.16
C ALA A 331 -6.25 -6.34 4.44
N ALA A 332 -6.98 -6.60 3.35
CA ALA A 332 -7.73 -5.59 2.62
C ALA A 332 -8.80 -4.90 3.50
N LEU A 333 -9.50 -5.68 4.33
CA LEU A 333 -10.46 -5.12 5.31
C LEU A 333 -9.75 -4.23 6.35
N GLY A 334 -8.54 -4.61 6.75
CA GLY A 334 -7.69 -3.78 7.62
C GLY A 334 -7.31 -2.45 6.95
N VAL A 335 -6.90 -2.49 5.69
CA VAL A 335 -6.64 -1.27 4.90
C VAL A 335 -7.87 -0.39 4.84
N LEU A 336 -9.04 -0.95 4.53
CA LEU A 336 -10.30 -0.19 4.47
C LEU A 336 -10.63 0.47 5.82
N LEU A 337 -10.42 -0.22 6.92
CA LEU A 337 -10.65 0.32 8.25
C LEU A 337 -9.73 1.53 8.53
N PHE A 338 -8.41 1.36 8.39
CA PHE A 338 -7.47 2.43 8.67
C PHE A 338 -7.58 3.59 7.67
N ALA A 339 -7.74 3.31 6.38
CA ALA A 339 -7.95 4.34 5.36
C ALA A 339 -9.22 5.17 5.65
N THR A 340 -10.30 4.51 6.08
CA THR A 340 -11.55 5.18 6.50
C THR A 340 -11.32 6.10 7.69
N ILE A 341 -10.62 5.62 8.72
CA ILE A 341 -10.34 6.39 9.93
C ILE A 341 -9.47 7.60 9.60
N ILE A 342 -8.37 7.41 8.86
CA ILE A 342 -7.46 8.48 8.44
C ILE A 342 -8.20 9.52 7.60
N ASN A 343 -8.96 9.09 6.59
CA ASN A 343 -9.74 9.98 5.74
C ASN A 343 -10.78 10.78 6.54
N GLY A 344 -11.51 10.11 7.43
CA GLY A 344 -12.51 10.77 8.26
C GLY A 344 -11.92 11.81 9.21
N MET A 345 -10.76 11.54 9.79
CA MET A 345 -10.01 12.49 10.63
C MET A 345 -9.50 13.68 9.80
N THR A 346 -9.02 13.42 8.57
CA THR A 346 -8.56 14.46 7.63
C THR A 346 -9.71 15.38 7.20
N LEU A 347 -10.88 14.83 6.93
CA LEU A 347 -12.09 15.63 6.63
C LEU A 347 -12.54 16.52 7.79
N LYS A 348 -12.16 16.18 9.01
CA LYS A 348 -12.37 17.02 10.22
C LYS A 348 -11.21 17.97 10.50
N ASN A 349 -10.23 18.05 9.61
CA ASN A 349 -9.03 18.88 9.77
C ASN A 349 -8.26 18.60 11.09
N LEU A 350 -8.27 17.35 11.57
CA LEU A 350 -7.49 16.98 12.75
C LEU A 350 -5.99 17.02 12.42
N SER A 351 -5.20 17.61 13.31
CA SER A 351 -3.74 17.65 13.17
C SER A 351 -3.14 16.25 13.11
N LEU A 352 -2.01 16.11 12.45
CA LEU A 352 -1.31 14.82 12.31
C LEU A 352 -1.02 14.17 13.67
N SER A 353 -0.66 14.99 14.67
CA SER A 353 -0.40 14.52 16.04
C SER A 353 -1.64 13.92 16.70
N LEU A 354 -2.82 14.54 16.54
CA LEU A 354 -4.09 13.99 17.05
C LEU A 354 -4.47 12.70 16.31
N GLN A 355 -4.24 12.65 14.99
CA GLN A 355 -4.46 11.42 14.22
C GLN A 355 -3.61 10.27 14.75
N GLN A 356 -2.33 10.50 15.06
CA GLN A 356 -1.43 9.49 15.62
C GLN A 356 -1.90 8.99 17.01
N ILE A 357 -2.35 9.89 17.88
CA ILE A 357 -2.91 9.53 19.20
C ILE A 357 -4.14 8.63 19.03
N ILE A 358 -5.07 9.01 18.16
CA ILE A 358 -6.29 8.23 17.89
C ILE A 358 -5.95 6.86 17.30
N LEU A 359 -5.06 6.81 16.30
CA LEU A 359 -4.64 5.55 15.67
C LEU A 359 -3.96 4.62 16.67
N GLY A 360 -3.06 5.12 17.52
CA GLY A 360 -2.42 4.34 18.56
C GLY A 360 -3.44 3.77 19.55
N THR A 361 -4.42 4.59 19.97
CA THR A 361 -5.51 4.15 20.85
C THR A 361 -6.35 3.06 20.21
N ILE A 362 -6.72 3.20 18.93
CA ILE A 362 -7.51 2.19 18.20
C ILE A 362 -6.74 0.86 18.08
N ILE A 363 -5.43 0.91 17.84
CA ILE A 363 -4.60 -0.29 17.77
C ILE A 363 -4.62 -1.01 19.13
N ILE A 364 -4.38 -0.29 20.25
CA ILE A 364 -4.36 -0.88 21.59
C ILE A 364 -5.71 -1.52 21.93
N ILE A 365 -6.81 -0.78 21.74
CA ILE A 365 -8.15 -1.28 22.03
C ILE A 365 -8.51 -2.45 21.12
N GLY A 366 -8.22 -2.35 19.83
CA GLY A 366 -8.49 -3.40 18.85
C GLY A 366 -7.74 -4.69 19.16
N MET A 367 -6.47 -4.60 19.54
CA MET A 367 -5.66 -5.74 19.98
C MET A 367 -6.20 -6.37 21.26
N ALA A 368 -6.59 -5.57 22.26
CA ALA A 368 -7.18 -6.06 23.49
C ALA A 368 -8.50 -6.82 23.25
N LEU A 369 -9.33 -6.32 22.33
CA LEU A 369 -10.58 -7.00 21.94
C LEU A 369 -10.31 -8.33 21.22
N LEU A 370 -9.36 -8.35 20.28
CA LEU A 370 -8.97 -9.57 19.58
C LEU A 370 -8.41 -10.63 20.54
N ALA A 371 -7.56 -10.25 21.47
CA ALA A 371 -6.99 -11.15 22.46
C ALA A 371 -8.09 -11.80 23.33
N ARG A 372 -9.11 -11.04 23.75
CA ARG A 372 -10.27 -11.58 24.53
C ARG A 372 -11.14 -12.53 23.71
N VAL A 373 -11.31 -12.27 22.40
CA VAL A 373 -12.11 -13.16 21.52
C VAL A 373 -11.36 -14.45 21.26
N SER A 374 -10.05 -14.40 21.09
CA SER A 374 -9.20 -15.58 20.87
C SER A 374 -9.18 -16.48 22.10
N SER A 375 -9.02 -15.93 23.31
CA SER A 375 -8.99 -16.69 24.57
C SER A 375 -10.30 -17.41 24.92
N ARG A 376 -11.43 -17.06 24.29
CA ARG A 376 -12.72 -17.75 24.47
C ARG A 376 -12.91 -18.93 23.49
N ARG A 377 -12.01 -19.11 22.53
CA ARG A 377 -12.07 -20.21 21.52
C ARG A 377 -11.10 -21.35 21.82
N THR A 378 -10.16 -21.14 22.73
CA THR A 378 -9.31 -22.17 23.37
C THR A 378 -9.95 -22.65 24.66
#